data_3d4d9f7debe85016e11606bc635623b5
#
_entry.id   3d4d9f7debe85016e11606bc635623b5
#
_cell.length_a   1.000
_cell.length_b   1.000
_cell.length_c   1.000
_cell.angle_alpha   90.00
_cell.angle_beta   90.00
_cell.angle_gamma   90.00
#
_symmetry.space_group_name_H-M   'P 1'
#
loop_
_entity.id
_entity.type
_entity.pdbx_description
1 polymer ?
#
loop_
_entity_poly.entity_id
_entity_poly.type
_entity_poly.pdbx_seq_one_letter_code
_entity_poly.pdbx_strand_id
1 'polypeptide(L)'
;TGALLGTAEQNFKNIQVIPTTPSDVAAFVASGASLGISPEDNLVLASTSGATATVTVTANIAWTATMSGDGFTISPQGGDNNGTVTVTATAANETSASKDLGSITFSGEGVTPLTLRVAQAAKPSAEPKTVAEFVAFVKGLAPASGAEASLGEWTGQTVQGYIAANDAGGNLYQMISVVDNTGDAGSGILLADAAYETVADYPVGARITLTLDATSTVYNSYGLYKINKVTTAVDNSSPVQMVVPSVTLAQFNSNDYMGMNVKVTGLAFKGEAGEMWYSGTANYSTRLFTDGSGDLAVRTYKTVAWGGELISSTVTAGSLTGVAEVYDGAAQLYPQSAADVADFKVDASTPVITEVDPASLTWGAEETVTKDVEVTVVNLGSNALTVDNDAIAPFTAVVNGTTVTVTPPAPNTTSDDIVRTMTVSVAGG
;
A
#
# COMPACT_ATOMS: atom_id res chain seq x y z
N THR A 1 -34.44 35.10 12.16
CA THR A 1 -34.86 33.97 13.00
C THR A 1 -36.00 34.45 13.91
N GLY A 2 -37.23 34.41 13.39
CA GLY A 2 -38.43 34.65 14.18
C GLY A 2 -38.74 33.42 15.02
N ALA A 3 -38.53 33.47 16.35
CA ALA A 3 -39.02 32.44 17.23
C ALA A 3 -40.51 32.66 17.51
N LEU A 4 -41.34 31.72 17.12
CA LEU A 4 -42.73 31.67 17.56
C LEU A 4 -42.74 31.17 19.02
N LEU A 5 -42.92 32.09 19.96
CA LEU A 5 -43.12 31.79 21.37
C LEU A 5 -44.62 31.75 21.66
N GLY A 6 -45.17 30.55 21.81
CA GLY A 6 -46.54 30.36 22.30
C GLY A 6 -46.59 29.30 23.39
N THR A 7 -47.46 29.50 24.38
CA THR A 7 -47.77 28.46 25.37
C THR A 7 -48.78 27.47 24.76
N ALA A 8 -48.79 26.22 25.21
CA ALA A 8 -49.56 25.11 24.68
C ALA A 8 -51.10 25.29 24.67
N GLU A 9 -51.61 26.39 25.17
CA GLU A 9 -53.04 26.67 25.28
C GLU A 9 -53.56 27.74 24.27
N GLN A 10 -52.68 28.29 23.40
CA GLN A 10 -53.10 29.28 22.42
C GLN A 10 -53.42 28.61 21.08
N ASN A 11 -54.68 28.75 20.68
CA ASN A 11 -55.20 28.29 19.40
C ASN A 11 -54.73 29.27 18.30
N PHE A 12 -53.58 29.03 17.70
CA PHE A 12 -53.06 29.84 16.60
C PHE A 12 -53.83 29.59 15.31
N LYS A 13 -54.95 30.23 15.17
CA LYS A 13 -55.64 30.31 13.89
C LYS A 13 -55.15 31.59 13.17
N ASN A 14 -54.56 31.41 11.97
CA ASN A 14 -54.15 32.51 11.08
C ASN A 14 -52.89 33.29 11.55
N ILE A 15 -51.82 32.65 11.93
CA ILE A 15 -50.52 33.32 12.10
C ILE A 15 -49.91 33.54 10.71
N GLN A 16 -49.73 34.82 10.35
CA GLN A 16 -48.93 35.22 9.21
C GLN A 16 -47.53 35.61 9.66
N VAL A 17 -46.49 34.91 9.13
CA VAL A 17 -45.12 35.34 9.26
C VAL A 17 -44.76 36.15 8.01
N ILE A 18 -44.56 37.45 8.18
CA ILE A 18 -44.17 38.36 7.10
C ILE A 18 -42.65 38.55 7.17
N PRO A 19 -41.88 37.98 6.26
CA PRO A 19 -40.42 38.19 6.22
C PRO A 19 -40.14 39.64 5.82
N THR A 20 -39.19 40.27 6.49
CA THR A 20 -38.82 41.67 6.25
C THR A 20 -37.47 41.79 5.51
N THR A 21 -36.72 40.75 5.44
CA THR A 21 -35.43 40.70 4.72
C THR A 21 -35.31 39.40 3.90
N PRO A 22 -34.47 39.36 2.87
CA PRO A 22 -34.17 38.14 2.13
C PRO A 22 -33.60 37.00 3.01
N SER A 23 -32.91 37.35 4.09
CA SER A 23 -32.39 36.37 5.04
C SER A 23 -33.46 35.70 5.90
N ASP A 24 -34.62 36.35 6.08
CA ASP A 24 -35.72 35.77 6.87
C ASP A 24 -36.42 34.62 6.13
N VAL A 25 -36.27 34.54 4.82
CA VAL A 25 -36.79 33.48 3.96
C VAL A 25 -35.71 32.50 3.49
N ALA A 26 -34.45 32.77 3.75
CA ALA A 26 -33.36 31.96 3.28
C ALA A 26 -33.44 30.47 3.75
N ALA A 27 -34.04 30.22 4.92
CA ALA A 27 -34.31 28.86 5.43
C ALA A 27 -35.56 28.20 4.81
N PHE A 28 -36.39 28.98 4.06
CA PHE A 28 -37.62 28.54 3.40
C PHE A 28 -37.48 28.54 1.88
N VAL A 29 -36.29 28.80 1.36
CA VAL A 29 -36.03 28.53 -0.05
C VAL A 29 -36.14 27.04 -0.19
N ALA A 30 -37.17 26.55 -0.85
CA ALA A 30 -37.29 25.15 -1.18
C ALA A 30 -35.98 24.73 -1.88
N SER A 31 -35.27 23.77 -1.34
CA SER A 31 -34.18 23.16 -2.06
C SER A 31 -34.74 22.77 -3.42
N GLY A 32 -34.16 23.31 -4.51
CA GLY A 32 -34.64 23.00 -5.86
C GLY A 32 -34.80 21.48 -6.00
N ALA A 33 -35.74 21.08 -6.85
CA ALA A 33 -35.93 19.66 -7.15
C ALA A 33 -34.57 19.02 -7.45
N SER A 34 -34.28 17.90 -6.80
CA SER A 34 -33.01 17.16 -6.98
C SER A 34 -33.29 15.67 -7.19
N LEU A 35 -32.55 15.09 -8.12
CA LEU A 35 -32.55 13.68 -8.42
C LEU A 35 -31.11 13.26 -8.76
N GLY A 36 -30.60 12.26 -8.09
CA GLY A 36 -29.30 11.62 -8.32
C GLY A 36 -29.46 10.12 -8.27
N ILE A 37 -28.59 9.40 -8.93
CA ILE A 37 -28.53 7.94 -8.92
C ILE A 37 -27.10 7.47 -8.67
N SER A 38 -26.96 6.29 -8.08
CA SER A 38 -25.66 5.61 -7.93
C SER A 38 -25.85 4.10 -8.17
N PRO A 39 -25.11 3.51 -9.11
CA PRO A 39 -24.11 4.11 -10.03
C PRO A 39 -24.74 5.09 -11.03
N GLU A 40 -23.95 6.01 -11.60
CA GLU A 40 -24.43 7.07 -12.49
C GLU A 40 -24.47 6.66 -13.96
N ASP A 41 -23.49 5.89 -14.45
CA ASP A 41 -23.29 5.66 -15.88
C ASP A 41 -23.67 4.25 -16.34
N ASN A 42 -23.30 3.22 -15.57
CA ASN A 42 -23.45 1.83 -15.99
C ASN A 42 -23.70 0.91 -14.80
N LEU A 43 -24.64 -0.03 -14.97
CA LEU A 43 -24.95 -1.11 -14.03
C LEU A 43 -24.71 -2.44 -14.73
N VAL A 44 -23.84 -3.29 -14.15
CA VAL A 44 -23.54 -4.61 -14.70
C VAL A 44 -24.12 -5.68 -13.79
N LEU A 45 -25.01 -6.50 -14.34
CA LEU A 45 -25.54 -7.71 -13.70
C LEU A 45 -24.59 -8.88 -13.95
N ALA A 46 -24.52 -9.85 -13.02
CA ALA A 46 -23.82 -11.10 -13.26
C ALA A 46 -24.46 -11.86 -14.44
N SER A 47 -23.70 -12.78 -15.05
CA SER A 47 -24.15 -13.55 -16.25
C SER A 47 -25.29 -14.52 -15.98
N THR A 48 -25.62 -14.81 -14.73
CA THR A 48 -26.65 -15.80 -14.34
C THR A 48 -28.07 -15.22 -14.46
N SER A 49 -29.04 -16.10 -14.77
CA SER A 49 -30.47 -15.73 -14.67
C SER A 49 -30.82 -15.41 -13.22
N GLY A 50 -31.62 -14.36 -13.00
CA GLY A 50 -32.01 -13.91 -11.67
C GLY A 50 -30.94 -13.09 -10.96
N ALA A 51 -29.81 -12.78 -11.58
CA ALA A 51 -28.80 -11.88 -11.01
C ALA A 51 -29.40 -10.53 -10.73
N THR A 52 -29.11 -9.97 -9.53
CA THR A 52 -29.64 -8.69 -9.09
C THR A 52 -28.54 -7.68 -8.82
N ALA A 53 -28.84 -6.40 -9.03
CA ALA A 53 -28.05 -5.27 -8.58
C ALA A 53 -28.98 -4.14 -8.15
N THR A 54 -28.46 -3.18 -7.38
CA THR A 54 -29.26 -2.10 -6.83
C THR A 54 -28.80 -0.75 -7.36
N VAL A 55 -29.74 0.14 -7.63
CA VAL A 55 -29.53 1.55 -7.91
C VAL A 55 -30.06 2.34 -6.73
N THR A 56 -29.19 3.09 -6.06
CA THR A 56 -29.60 4.03 -5.02
C THR A 56 -30.08 5.31 -5.68
N VAL A 57 -31.27 5.75 -5.32
CA VAL A 57 -31.85 7.03 -5.77
C VAL A 57 -31.79 8.01 -4.61
N THR A 58 -31.18 9.16 -4.83
CA THR A 58 -31.17 10.29 -3.90
C THR A 58 -32.00 11.41 -4.46
N ALA A 59 -33.15 11.67 -3.86
CA ALA A 59 -34.09 12.66 -4.36
C ALA A 59 -34.83 13.38 -3.21
N ASN A 60 -35.34 14.57 -3.49
CA ASN A 60 -36.24 15.28 -2.62
C ASN A 60 -37.64 15.51 -3.29
N ILE A 61 -37.94 14.72 -4.32
CA ILE A 61 -39.15 14.73 -5.12
C ILE A 61 -39.66 13.32 -5.37
N ALA A 62 -40.90 13.20 -5.83
CA ALA A 62 -41.37 11.95 -6.41
C ALA A 62 -40.67 11.69 -7.75
N TRP A 63 -40.29 10.43 -7.97
CA TRP A 63 -39.56 9.99 -9.16
C TRP A 63 -40.13 8.70 -9.74
N THR A 64 -39.89 8.49 -11.03
CA THR A 64 -40.24 7.28 -11.77
C THR A 64 -38.99 6.70 -12.41
N ALA A 65 -38.94 5.37 -12.55
CA ALA A 65 -37.91 4.64 -13.27
C ALA A 65 -38.57 3.86 -14.42
N THR A 66 -38.15 4.16 -15.65
CA THR A 66 -38.68 3.52 -16.87
C THR A 66 -37.58 2.76 -17.57
N MET A 67 -37.78 1.47 -17.84
CA MET A 67 -36.82 0.65 -18.56
C MET A 67 -37.02 0.75 -20.07
N SER A 68 -35.90 0.69 -20.81
CA SER A 68 -35.85 0.55 -22.26
C SER A 68 -34.87 -0.56 -22.59
N GLY A 69 -35.32 -1.58 -23.35
CA GLY A 69 -34.54 -2.79 -23.65
C GLY A 69 -35.15 -4.04 -23.04
N ASP A 70 -34.48 -5.17 -23.22
CA ASP A 70 -34.97 -6.48 -22.86
C ASP A 70 -33.95 -7.24 -21.97
N GLY A 71 -34.43 -8.26 -21.29
CA GLY A 71 -33.57 -9.14 -20.51
C GLY A 71 -33.35 -8.76 -19.06
N PHE A 72 -34.03 -7.72 -18.58
CA PHE A 72 -34.04 -7.34 -17.17
C PHE A 72 -35.41 -6.80 -16.73
N THR A 73 -35.61 -6.73 -15.42
CA THR A 73 -36.78 -6.09 -14.78
C THR A 73 -36.30 -5.15 -13.69
N ILE A 74 -37.12 -4.19 -13.32
CA ILE A 74 -36.84 -3.24 -12.23
C ILE A 74 -37.96 -3.23 -11.21
N SER A 75 -37.62 -3.07 -9.94
CA SER A 75 -38.61 -2.93 -8.86
C SER A 75 -38.01 -2.16 -7.68
N PRO A 76 -38.69 -1.15 -7.16
CA PRO A 76 -39.91 -0.49 -7.66
C PRO A 76 -39.65 0.36 -8.92
N GLN A 77 -40.73 0.71 -9.63
CA GLN A 77 -40.68 1.59 -10.81
C GLN A 77 -40.85 3.08 -10.45
N GLY A 78 -40.73 3.43 -9.20
CA GLY A 78 -40.84 4.81 -8.71
C GLY A 78 -40.85 4.86 -7.19
N GLY A 79 -40.77 6.07 -6.65
CA GLY A 79 -40.79 6.33 -5.22
C GLY A 79 -40.90 7.83 -4.91
N ASP A 80 -40.98 8.13 -3.63
CA ASP A 80 -40.93 9.48 -3.09
C ASP A 80 -39.64 9.66 -2.29
N ASN A 81 -38.90 10.74 -2.58
CA ASN A 81 -37.60 11.01 -1.94
C ASN A 81 -36.56 9.93 -2.21
N ASN A 82 -35.63 9.68 -1.25
CA ASN A 82 -34.60 8.66 -1.38
C ASN A 82 -35.21 7.26 -1.51
N GLY A 83 -34.59 6.43 -2.34
CA GLY A 83 -35.05 5.06 -2.56
C GLY A 83 -33.98 4.14 -3.13
N THR A 84 -34.38 2.91 -3.39
CA THR A 84 -33.53 1.90 -4.02
C THR A 84 -34.33 1.17 -5.07
N VAL A 85 -33.78 1.01 -6.27
CA VAL A 85 -34.37 0.20 -7.35
C VAL A 85 -33.52 -1.07 -7.50
N THR A 86 -34.15 -2.23 -7.39
CA THR A 86 -33.52 -3.51 -7.71
C THR A 86 -33.70 -3.81 -9.19
N VAL A 87 -32.60 -4.11 -9.86
CA VAL A 87 -32.55 -4.54 -11.26
C VAL A 87 -32.25 -6.02 -11.28
N THR A 88 -33.05 -6.82 -12.00
CA THR A 88 -32.95 -8.28 -12.02
C THR A 88 -32.84 -8.79 -13.47
N ALA A 89 -31.82 -9.59 -13.77
CA ALA A 89 -31.69 -10.26 -15.07
C ALA A 89 -32.77 -11.36 -15.23
N THR A 90 -33.49 -11.35 -16.37
CA THR A 90 -34.56 -12.35 -16.64
C THR A 90 -34.03 -13.65 -17.25
N ALA A 91 -32.84 -13.62 -17.84
CA ALA A 91 -32.17 -14.77 -18.45
C ALA A 91 -30.66 -14.72 -18.20
N ALA A 92 -29.98 -15.86 -18.36
CA ALA A 92 -28.51 -15.88 -18.31
C ALA A 92 -27.90 -15.34 -19.62
N ASN A 93 -26.76 -14.69 -19.50
CA ASN A 93 -25.89 -14.43 -20.65
C ASN A 93 -24.98 -15.63 -20.87
N GLU A 94 -25.27 -16.42 -21.88
CA GLU A 94 -24.51 -17.64 -22.21
C GLU A 94 -23.33 -17.37 -23.17
N THR A 95 -23.07 -16.09 -23.51
CA THR A 95 -21.99 -15.71 -24.43
C THR A 95 -20.73 -15.28 -23.67
N SER A 96 -19.57 -15.40 -24.32
CA SER A 96 -18.27 -14.94 -23.81
C SER A 96 -18.07 -13.43 -23.91
N ALA A 97 -19.08 -12.67 -24.28
CA ALA A 97 -19.07 -11.22 -24.32
C ALA A 97 -20.13 -10.62 -23.40
N SER A 98 -19.85 -9.45 -22.87
CA SER A 98 -20.86 -8.65 -22.16
C SER A 98 -22.04 -8.34 -23.08
N LYS A 99 -23.26 -8.39 -22.56
CA LYS A 99 -24.48 -8.13 -23.29
C LYS A 99 -25.10 -6.81 -22.82
N ASP A 100 -25.30 -5.89 -23.75
CA ASP A 100 -26.11 -4.69 -23.48
C ASP A 100 -27.58 -5.09 -23.35
N LEU A 101 -28.20 -4.80 -22.22
CA LEU A 101 -29.63 -5.09 -21.97
C LEU A 101 -30.50 -3.87 -22.20
N GLY A 102 -29.92 -2.65 -22.30
CA GLY A 102 -30.62 -1.41 -22.48
C GLY A 102 -30.35 -0.37 -21.41
N SER A 103 -31.38 0.35 -20.97
CA SER A 103 -31.20 1.44 -20.00
C SER A 103 -32.40 1.61 -19.09
N ILE A 104 -32.17 2.32 -17.97
CA ILE A 104 -33.19 2.79 -17.04
C ILE A 104 -33.15 4.33 -17.06
N THR A 105 -34.27 4.96 -17.34
CA THR A 105 -34.44 6.43 -17.26
C THR A 105 -35.15 6.78 -15.96
N PHE A 106 -34.51 7.57 -15.12
CA PHE A 106 -35.08 8.12 -13.91
C PHE A 106 -35.54 9.53 -14.18
N SER A 107 -36.82 9.84 -13.85
CA SER A 107 -37.45 11.13 -14.14
C SER A 107 -38.21 11.62 -12.92
N GLY A 108 -38.30 12.93 -12.77
CA GLY A 108 -39.08 13.61 -11.74
C GLY A 108 -39.44 15.03 -12.18
N GLU A 109 -40.42 15.64 -11.53
CA GLU A 109 -40.83 16.99 -11.85
C GLU A 109 -39.73 18.01 -11.52
N GLY A 110 -39.42 18.89 -12.47
CA GLY A 110 -38.43 19.96 -12.27
C GLY A 110 -36.97 19.55 -12.36
N VAL A 111 -36.66 18.32 -12.76
CA VAL A 111 -35.27 17.81 -12.92
C VAL A 111 -35.05 17.27 -14.33
N THR A 112 -33.80 17.31 -14.78
CA THR A 112 -33.39 16.63 -16.01
C THR A 112 -33.38 15.12 -15.79
N PRO A 113 -33.98 14.30 -16.67
CA PRO A 113 -33.93 12.86 -16.57
C PRO A 113 -32.49 12.33 -16.59
N LEU A 114 -32.21 11.31 -15.77
CA LEU A 114 -30.96 10.60 -15.71
C LEU A 114 -31.12 9.23 -16.37
N THR A 115 -30.14 8.82 -17.18
CA THR A 115 -30.19 7.52 -17.87
C THR A 115 -28.99 6.65 -17.44
N LEU A 116 -29.30 5.49 -16.89
CA LEU A 116 -28.35 4.46 -16.48
C LEU A 116 -28.37 3.33 -17.51
N ARG A 117 -27.23 2.97 -18.08
CA ARG A 117 -27.12 1.80 -18.93
C ARG A 117 -27.12 0.53 -18.09
N VAL A 118 -27.74 -0.54 -18.61
CA VAL A 118 -27.78 -1.85 -17.98
C VAL A 118 -27.14 -2.86 -18.92
N ALA A 119 -26.12 -3.53 -18.43
CA ALA A 119 -25.46 -4.61 -19.13
C ALA A 119 -25.46 -5.89 -18.28
N GLN A 120 -25.25 -7.02 -18.90
CA GLN A 120 -25.01 -8.29 -18.23
C GLN A 120 -23.60 -8.79 -18.58
N ALA A 121 -22.86 -9.20 -17.57
CA ALA A 121 -21.50 -9.73 -17.73
C ALA A 121 -21.48 -10.92 -18.69
N ALA A 122 -20.33 -11.15 -19.31
CA ALA A 122 -20.08 -12.36 -20.09
C ALA A 122 -20.23 -13.60 -19.21
N LYS A 123 -20.63 -14.73 -19.82
CA LYS A 123 -20.51 -16.03 -19.19
C LYS A 123 -19.03 -16.27 -18.87
N PRO A 124 -18.68 -16.68 -17.64
CA PRO A 124 -17.31 -17.05 -17.33
C PRO A 124 -16.78 -18.05 -18.36
N SER A 125 -15.58 -17.81 -18.87
CA SER A 125 -14.92 -18.76 -19.76
C SER A 125 -14.73 -20.08 -19.02
N ALA A 126 -14.85 -21.22 -19.72
CA ALA A 126 -14.48 -22.52 -19.17
C ALA A 126 -12.97 -22.54 -18.82
N GLU A 127 -12.16 -21.76 -19.53
CA GLU A 127 -10.73 -21.57 -19.27
C GLU A 127 -10.55 -20.31 -18.42
N PRO A 128 -9.90 -20.43 -17.25
CA PRO A 128 -9.55 -19.28 -16.43
C PRO A 128 -8.66 -18.29 -17.19
N LYS A 129 -8.84 -17.02 -16.93
CA LYS A 129 -7.94 -15.96 -17.40
C LYS A 129 -6.59 -16.03 -16.69
N THR A 130 -5.54 -15.56 -17.34
CA THR A 130 -4.22 -15.42 -16.72
C THR A 130 -4.15 -14.21 -15.81
N VAL A 131 -3.15 -14.18 -14.91
CA VAL A 131 -2.88 -13.01 -14.07
C VAL A 131 -2.47 -11.82 -14.94
N ALA A 132 -1.66 -12.04 -16.00
CA ALA A 132 -1.23 -10.98 -16.92
C ALA A 132 -2.42 -10.32 -17.64
N GLU A 133 -3.39 -11.10 -18.14
CA GLU A 133 -4.61 -10.55 -18.73
C GLU A 133 -5.38 -9.70 -17.71
N PHE A 134 -5.47 -10.16 -16.46
CA PHE A 134 -6.16 -9.44 -15.40
C PHE A 134 -5.42 -8.15 -14.99
N VAL A 135 -4.09 -8.18 -14.87
CA VAL A 135 -3.26 -7.01 -14.60
C VAL A 135 -3.41 -5.95 -15.70
N ALA A 136 -3.41 -6.38 -16.96
CA ALA A 136 -3.61 -5.45 -18.09
C ALA A 136 -4.98 -4.75 -18.01
N PHE A 137 -6.04 -5.49 -17.66
CA PHE A 137 -7.36 -4.94 -17.44
C PHE A 137 -7.38 -3.96 -16.24
N VAL A 138 -6.82 -4.33 -15.09
CA VAL A 138 -6.76 -3.49 -13.87
C VAL A 138 -6.02 -2.18 -14.13
N LYS A 139 -4.88 -2.25 -14.87
CA LYS A 139 -4.15 -1.04 -15.30
C LYS A 139 -5.00 -0.14 -16.19
N GLY A 140 -5.86 -0.73 -17.02
CA GLY A 140 -6.79 0.01 -17.90
C GLY A 140 -7.93 0.72 -17.16
N LEU A 141 -8.36 0.20 -15.99
CA LEU A 141 -9.35 0.87 -15.14
C LEU A 141 -8.82 2.15 -14.51
N ALA A 142 -7.54 2.18 -14.18
CA ALA A 142 -6.81 3.32 -13.62
C ALA A 142 -7.59 4.15 -12.58
N PRO A 143 -8.16 3.56 -11.51
CA PRO A 143 -8.87 4.33 -10.50
C PRO A 143 -7.97 5.41 -9.90
N ALA A 144 -8.54 6.54 -9.51
CA ALA A 144 -7.78 7.60 -8.86
C ALA A 144 -7.14 7.09 -7.56
N SER A 145 -6.03 7.71 -7.13
CA SER A 145 -5.37 7.36 -5.86
C SER A 145 -6.35 7.48 -4.69
N GLY A 146 -6.41 6.44 -3.85
CA GLY A 146 -7.34 6.34 -2.74
C GLY A 146 -8.76 5.92 -3.12
N ALA A 147 -9.04 5.62 -4.40
CA ALA A 147 -10.36 5.22 -4.88
C ALA A 147 -10.44 3.71 -5.19
N GLU A 148 -11.66 3.17 -5.12
CA GLU A 148 -12.01 1.84 -5.61
C GLU A 148 -12.72 1.94 -6.96
N ALA A 149 -12.53 0.91 -7.81
CA ALA A 149 -13.31 0.71 -9.01
C ALA A 149 -13.88 -0.72 -9.03
N SER A 150 -15.07 -0.87 -9.61
CA SER A 150 -15.66 -2.19 -9.86
C SER A 150 -14.94 -2.87 -11.03
N LEU A 151 -14.98 -4.21 -11.06
CA LEU A 151 -14.33 -4.98 -12.11
C LEU A 151 -15.15 -5.07 -13.42
N GLY A 152 -16.35 -4.45 -13.46
CA GLY A 152 -17.12 -4.29 -14.68
C GLY A 152 -17.36 -5.61 -15.43
N GLU A 153 -16.87 -5.68 -16.67
CA GLU A 153 -17.02 -6.85 -17.54
C GLU A 153 -16.26 -8.11 -17.05
N TRP A 154 -15.35 -7.97 -16.09
CA TRP A 154 -14.67 -9.11 -15.49
C TRP A 154 -15.46 -9.76 -14.35
N THR A 155 -16.60 -9.18 -13.96
CA THR A 155 -17.52 -9.81 -13.00
C THR A 155 -17.99 -11.16 -13.51
N GLY A 156 -17.83 -12.20 -12.69
CA GLY A 156 -18.14 -13.58 -13.03
C GLY A 156 -17.03 -14.35 -13.75
N GLN A 157 -15.91 -13.70 -14.07
CA GLN A 157 -14.72 -14.37 -14.61
C GLN A 157 -13.91 -15.06 -13.50
N THR A 158 -13.10 -16.01 -13.90
CA THR A 158 -12.09 -16.63 -13.05
C THR A 158 -10.70 -16.29 -13.56
N VAL A 159 -9.78 -16.02 -12.62
CA VAL A 159 -8.35 -15.82 -12.89
C VAL A 159 -7.58 -16.92 -12.18
N GLN A 160 -6.62 -17.53 -12.84
CA GLN A 160 -5.80 -18.57 -12.24
C GLN A 160 -4.33 -18.16 -12.25
N GLY A 161 -3.64 -18.40 -11.13
CA GLY A 161 -2.23 -18.13 -10.96
C GLY A 161 -1.64 -18.98 -9.85
N TYR A 162 -0.48 -18.54 -9.34
CA TYR A 162 0.24 -19.18 -8.26
C TYR A 162 0.58 -18.16 -7.18
N ILE A 163 0.58 -18.58 -5.92
CA ILE A 163 0.97 -17.75 -4.79
C ILE A 163 2.48 -17.62 -4.79
N ALA A 164 2.99 -16.42 -5.04
CA ALA A 164 4.43 -16.13 -5.10
C ALA A 164 5.00 -15.64 -3.77
N ALA A 165 4.18 -14.99 -2.95
CA ALA A 165 4.52 -14.56 -1.60
C ALA A 165 3.25 -14.43 -0.75
N ASN A 166 3.42 -14.57 0.56
CA ASN A 166 2.37 -14.38 1.57
C ASN A 166 2.96 -13.62 2.77
N ASP A 167 2.15 -13.33 3.79
CA ASP A 167 2.57 -12.55 4.95
C ASP A 167 3.28 -13.38 6.06
N ALA A 168 3.80 -14.58 5.75
CA ALA A 168 4.51 -15.40 6.73
C ALA A 168 5.74 -14.70 7.33
N GLY A 169 6.38 -13.82 6.57
CA GLY A 169 7.51 -13.00 7.01
C GLY A 169 7.13 -11.75 7.79
N GLY A 170 5.85 -11.42 7.86
CA GLY A 170 5.35 -10.21 8.51
C GLY A 170 5.66 -8.90 7.77
N ASN A 171 5.96 -8.97 6.48
CA ASN A 171 6.34 -7.80 5.67
C ASN A 171 5.38 -7.49 4.50
N LEU A 172 4.23 -8.17 4.41
CA LEU A 172 3.20 -7.93 3.39
C LEU A 172 1.86 -7.47 3.94
N TYR A 173 1.70 -7.37 5.21
CA TYR A 173 0.49 -6.94 5.95
C TYR A 173 -0.84 -7.24 5.22
N GLN A 174 -1.44 -8.41 5.54
CA GLN A 174 -2.75 -8.85 5.01
C GLN A 174 -2.79 -8.96 3.48
N MET A 175 -1.68 -9.28 2.83
CA MET A 175 -1.62 -9.42 1.38
C MET A 175 -0.97 -10.74 0.98
N ILE A 176 -1.33 -11.19 -0.24
CA ILE A 176 -0.62 -12.23 -0.96
C ILE A 176 -0.30 -11.74 -2.38
N SER A 177 0.84 -12.19 -2.90
CA SER A 177 1.24 -12.00 -4.30
C SER A 177 0.79 -13.19 -5.13
N VAL A 178 0.08 -12.92 -6.23
CA VAL A 178 -0.37 -13.93 -7.19
C VAL A 178 0.22 -13.64 -8.55
N VAL A 179 0.82 -14.64 -9.19
CA VAL A 179 1.54 -14.50 -10.47
C VAL A 179 1.20 -15.64 -11.45
N ASP A 180 1.50 -15.44 -12.73
CA ASP A 180 1.43 -16.52 -13.75
C ASP A 180 2.61 -17.51 -13.68
N ASN A 181 3.61 -17.23 -12.85
CA ASN A 181 4.87 -17.99 -12.70
C ASN A 181 5.74 -18.05 -13.97
N THR A 182 5.61 -17.11 -14.88
CA THR A 182 6.45 -16.97 -16.08
C THR A 182 7.71 -16.15 -15.82
N GLY A 183 7.66 -15.24 -14.84
CA GLY A 183 8.70 -14.22 -14.58
C GLY A 183 8.60 -13.00 -15.48
N ASP A 184 7.60 -12.93 -16.36
CA ASP A 184 7.40 -11.80 -17.27
C ASP A 184 6.85 -10.58 -16.52
N ALA A 185 7.27 -9.39 -16.92
CA ALA A 185 6.72 -8.15 -16.42
C ALA A 185 5.20 -8.07 -16.62
N GLY A 186 4.49 -7.54 -15.62
CA GLY A 186 3.04 -7.39 -15.65
C GLY A 186 2.27 -8.70 -15.41
N SER A 187 2.91 -9.77 -14.94
CA SER A 187 2.28 -11.05 -14.64
C SER A 187 2.03 -11.28 -13.14
N GLY A 188 1.98 -10.22 -12.34
CA GLY A 188 1.75 -10.30 -10.89
C GLY A 188 0.77 -9.26 -10.35
N ILE A 189 0.01 -9.63 -9.32
CA ILE A 189 -0.94 -8.76 -8.64
C ILE A 189 -1.00 -9.05 -7.15
N LEU A 190 -1.35 -8.05 -6.36
CA LEU A 190 -1.58 -8.19 -4.92
C LEU A 190 -3.07 -8.31 -4.61
N LEU A 191 -3.40 -9.31 -3.82
CA LEU A 191 -4.71 -9.43 -3.17
C LEU A 191 -4.57 -8.93 -1.73
N ALA A 192 -5.54 -8.14 -1.26
CA ALA A 192 -5.53 -7.57 0.09
C ALA A 192 -6.84 -7.89 0.80
N ASP A 193 -6.74 -8.65 1.89
CA ASP A 193 -7.86 -8.98 2.78
C ASP A 193 -7.31 -9.49 4.12
N ALA A 194 -8.03 -9.25 5.22
CA ALA A 194 -7.69 -9.79 6.53
C ALA A 194 -7.58 -11.34 6.56
N ALA A 195 -8.29 -12.04 5.66
CA ALA A 195 -8.20 -13.50 5.54
C ALA A 195 -6.79 -13.98 5.19
N TYR A 196 -5.96 -13.15 4.52
CA TYR A 196 -4.60 -13.51 4.13
C TYR A 196 -3.58 -13.50 5.28
N GLU A 197 -3.96 -13.10 6.48
CA GLU A 197 -3.18 -13.30 7.71
C GLU A 197 -3.05 -14.81 8.07
N THR A 198 -3.99 -15.65 7.63
CA THR A 198 -3.92 -17.10 7.83
C THR A 198 -3.02 -17.72 6.76
N VAL A 199 -1.72 -17.47 6.88
CA VAL A 199 -0.72 -17.86 5.87
C VAL A 199 -0.68 -19.35 5.51
N ALA A 200 -1.12 -20.22 6.43
CA ALA A 200 -1.21 -21.66 6.18
C ALA A 200 -2.21 -22.03 5.07
N ASP A 201 -3.22 -21.19 4.86
CA ASP A 201 -4.23 -21.37 3.82
C ASP A 201 -3.74 -20.91 2.44
N TYR A 202 -2.63 -20.15 2.41
CA TYR A 202 -2.06 -19.54 1.20
C TYR A 202 -0.58 -19.88 1.03
N PRO A 203 -0.19 -21.17 0.94
CA PRO A 203 1.21 -21.56 0.84
C PRO A 203 1.82 -21.14 -0.51
N VAL A 204 3.08 -20.66 -0.46
CA VAL A 204 3.84 -20.29 -1.65
C VAL A 204 4.01 -21.50 -2.58
N GLY A 205 3.80 -21.30 -3.87
CA GLY A 205 3.84 -22.33 -4.91
C GLY A 205 2.50 -23.02 -5.14
N ALA A 206 1.50 -22.83 -4.27
CA ALA A 206 0.16 -23.36 -4.50
C ALA A 206 -0.54 -22.63 -5.66
N ARG A 207 -1.32 -23.37 -6.42
CA ARG A 207 -2.21 -22.80 -7.43
C ARG A 207 -3.40 -22.15 -6.77
N ILE A 208 -3.78 -20.97 -7.22
CA ILE A 208 -4.93 -20.22 -6.73
C ILE A 208 -5.85 -19.85 -7.88
N THR A 209 -7.15 -20.05 -7.67
CA THR A 209 -8.20 -19.58 -8.59
C THR A 209 -8.97 -18.46 -7.88
N LEU A 210 -9.04 -17.31 -8.53
CA LEU A 210 -9.78 -16.14 -8.11
C LEU A 210 -11.11 -16.13 -8.82
N THR A 211 -12.22 -16.09 -8.10
CA THR A 211 -13.54 -15.86 -8.67
C THR A 211 -13.93 -14.41 -8.40
N LEU A 212 -14.11 -13.66 -9.47
CA LEU A 212 -14.44 -12.24 -9.44
C LEU A 212 -15.94 -12.08 -9.45
N ASP A 213 -16.51 -11.49 -8.42
CA ASP A 213 -17.95 -11.26 -8.32
C ASP A 213 -18.29 -9.76 -8.33
N ALA A 214 -19.57 -9.43 -8.17
CA ALA A 214 -20.04 -8.04 -8.19
C ALA A 214 -19.51 -7.21 -7.00
N THR A 215 -18.99 -7.85 -5.95
CA THR A 215 -18.41 -7.17 -4.78
C THR A 215 -16.90 -6.98 -4.90
N SER A 216 -16.26 -7.69 -5.83
CA SER A 216 -14.82 -7.60 -6.06
C SER A 216 -14.45 -6.23 -6.63
N THR A 217 -13.43 -5.61 -6.05
CA THR A 217 -12.98 -4.26 -6.42
C THR A 217 -11.48 -4.21 -6.61
N VAL A 218 -11.03 -3.27 -7.43
CA VAL A 218 -9.64 -2.83 -7.44
C VAL A 218 -9.53 -1.51 -6.66
N TYR A 219 -8.60 -1.47 -5.72
CA TYR A 219 -8.26 -0.28 -4.95
C TYR A 219 -6.88 0.25 -5.35
N ASN A 220 -6.80 1.54 -5.66
CA ASN A 220 -5.53 2.21 -5.91
C ASN A 220 -4.96 2.78 -4.61
N SER A 221 -3.98 2.09 -4.04
CA SER A 221 -3.25 2.55 -2.86
C SER A 221 -1.99 3.30 -3.28
N TYR A 222 -2.10 4.60 -3.55
CA TYR A 222 -0.97 5.46 -3.95
C TYR A 222 -0.16 4.94 -5.16
N GLY A 223 -0.86 4.41 -6.17
CA GLY A 223 -0.26 3.84 -7.37
C GLY A 223 -0.17 2.32 -7.37
N LEU A 224 -0.31 1.67 -6.22
CA LEU A 224 -0.37 0.22 -6.11
C LEU A 224 -1.81 -0.26 -6.25
N TYR A 225 -2.08 -1.09 -7.24
CA TYR A 225 -3.39 -1.72 -7.42
C TYR A 225 -3.51 -2.97 -6.55
N LYS A 226 -4.49 -3.00 -5.67
CA LYS A 226 -4.82 -4.12 -4.78
C LYS A 226 -6.22 -4.61 -5.12
N ILE A 227 -6.40 -5.92 -5.18
CA ILE A 227 -7.71 -6.51 -5.41
C ILE A 227 -8.29 -6.94 -4.07
N ASN A 228 -9.50 -6.48 -3.82
CA ASN A 228 -10.24 -6.75 -2.58
C ASN A 228 -11.48 -7.59 -2.86
N LYS A 229 -11.96 -8.30 -1.81
CA LYS A 229 -13.25 -9.03 -1.82
C LYS A 229 -13.34 -10.06 -2.95
N VAL A 230 -12.27 -10.84 -3.11
CA VAL A 230 -12.21 -11.92 -4.09
C VAL A 230 -12.45 -13.25 -3.40
N THR A 231 -13.30 -14.09 -3.98
CA THR A 231 -13.41 -15.48 -3.54
C THR A 231 -12.24 -16.28 -4.09
N THR A 232 -11.51 -16.95 -3.22
CA THR A 232 -10.31 -17.71 -3.57
C THR A 232 -10.53 -19.20 -3.36
N ALA A 233 -9.97 -20.02 -4.26
CA ALA A 233 -9.83 -21.47 -4.09
C ALA A 233 -8.35 -21.84 -4.28
N VAL A 234 -7.72 -22.38 -3.23
CA VAL A 234 -6.31 -22.77 -3.23
C VAL A 234 -6.16 -24.27 -3.40
N ASP A 235 -5.34 -24.68 -4.36
CA ASP A 235 -4.97 -26.07 -4.63
C ASP A 235 -3.47 -26.25 -4.35
N ASN A 236 -3.15 -26.87 -3.22
CA ASN A 236 -1.78 -27.17 -2.81
C ASN A 236 -1.39 -28.66 -3.06
N SER A 237 -2.16 -29.38 -3.85
CA SER A 237 -1.88 -30.81 -4.14
C SER A 237 -0.61 -31.02 -4.97
N SER A 238 -0.21 -30.01 -5.75
CA SER A 238 0.96 -30.04 -6.63
C SER A 238 1.62 -28.66 -6.67
N PRO A 239 2.29 -28.23 -5.57
CA PRO A 239 2.95 -26.93 -5.52
C PRO A 239 4.11 -26.86 -6.52
N VAL A 240 4.29 -25.69 -7.12
CA VAL A 240 5.35 -25.44 -8.11
C VAL A 240 6.49 -24.65 -7.50
N GLN A 241 7.69 -24.81 -8.08
CA GLN A 241 8.80 -23.91 -7.80
C GLN A 241 8.50 -22.54 -8.42
N MET A 242 8.53 -21.49 -7.61
CA MET A 242 8.27 -20.14 -8.08
C MET A 242 9.43 -19.59 -8.89
N VAL A 243 9.12 -18.99 -10.03
CA VAL A 243 10.07 -18.21 -10.83
C VAL A 243 10.21 -16.83 -10.19
N VAL A 244 11.43 -16.51 -9.77
CA VAL A 244 11.80 -15.18 -9.25
C VAL A 244 12.65 -14.49 -10.30
N PRO A 245 12.12 -13.56 -11.10
CA PRO A 245 12.90 -12.89 -12.13
C PRO A 245 14.00 -12.03 -11.53
N SER A 246 15.20 -12.09 -12.12
CA SER A 246 16.31 -11.20 -11.80
C SER A 246 16.22 -9.96 -12.68
N VAL A 247 16.14 -8.79 -12.08
CA VAL A 247 15.96 -7.51 -12.76
C VAL A 247 17.06 -6.50 -12.35
N THR A 248 17.38 -5.59 -13.26
CA THR A 248 18.18 -4.41 -12.93
C THR A 248 17.34 -3.41 -12.13
N LEU A 249 17.99 -2.48 -11.44
CA LEU A 249 17.28 -1.41 -10.73
C LEU A 249 16.42 -0.55 -11.67
N ALA A 250 16.90 -0.28 -12.89
CA ALA A 250 16.15 0.45 -13.89
C ALA A 250 14.86 -0.28 -14.31
N GLN A 251 14.91 -1.62 -14.48
CA GLN A 251 13.73 -2.44 -14.77
C GLN A 251 12.77 -2.48 -13.57
N PHE A 252 13.28 -2.60 -12.35
CA PHE A 252 12.47 -2.55 -11.15
C PHE A 252 11.72 -1.21 -11.03
N ASN A 253 12.39 -0.10 -11.26
CA ASN A 253 11.82 1.25 -11.17
C ASN A 253 10.87 1.61 -12.32
N SER A 254 10.71 0.76 -13.36
CA SER A 254 9.67 0.94 -14.38
C SER A 254 8.25 0.70 -13.88
N ASN A 255 8.10 0.12 -12.68
CA ASN A 255 6.83 -0.32 -12.10
C ASN A 255 6.12 -1.47 -12.85
N ASP A 256 6.81 -2.14 -13.79
CA ASP A 256 6.22 -3.25 -14.55
C ASP A 256 6.19 -4.57 -13.78
N TYR A 257 6.94 -4.67 -12.68
CA TYR A 257 7.01 -5.88 -11.84
C TYR A 257 6.16 -5.79 -10.57
N MET A 258 5.28 -4.80 -10.45
CA MET A 258 4.45 -4.61 -9.26
C MET A 258 3.59 -5.84 -8.98
N GLY A 259 3.52 -6.21 -7.70
CA GLY A 259 2.83 -7.41 -7.23
C GLY A 259 3.61 -8.71 -7.41
N MET A 260 4.81 -8.68 -7.95
CA MET A 260 5.66 -9.86 -8.15
C MET A 260 6.75 -9.94 -7.09
N ASN A 261 7.18 -11.17 -6.77
CA ASN A 261 8.41 -11.40 -6.04
C ASN A 261 9.59 -11.38 -7.03
N VAL A 262 10.53 -10.44 -6.87
CA VAL A 262 11.64 -10.20 -7.80
C VAL A 262 12.98 -10.14 -7.09
N LYS A 263 14.06 -10.41 -7.81
CA LYS A 263 15.43 -10.24 -7.35
C LYS A 263 16.08 -9.06 -8.06
N VAL A 264 16.39 -7.99 -7.32
CA VAL A 264 17.13 -6.82 -7.84
C VAL A 264 18.61 -7.02 -7.58
N THR A 265 19.44 -6.82 -8.60
CA THR A 265 20.87 -7.16 -8.58
C THR A 265 21.77 -5.94 -8.76
N GLY A 266 23.06 -6.09 -8.38
CA GLY A 266 24.07 -5.06 -8.58
C GLY A 266 24.04 -3.93 -7.56
N LEU A 267 23.45 -4.18 -6.37
CA LEU A 267 23.17 -3.17 -5.38
C LEU A 267 24.30 -2.96 -4.39
N ALA A 268 24.44 -1.72 -3.91
CA ALA A 268 25.21 -1.35 -2.73
C ALA A 268 24.28 -0.64 -1.72
N PHE A 269 24.56 -0.78 -0.43
CA PHE A 269 23.82 -0.05 0.59
C PHE A 269 24.25 1.43 0.64
N LYS A 270 23.28 2.35 0.75
CA LYS A 270 23.54 3.81 0.82
C LYS A 270 23.60 4.36 2.24
N GLY A 271 23.36 3.53 3.25
CA GLY A 271 23.42 3.95 4.65
C GLY A 271 24.78 3.76 5.26
N GLU A 272 24.85 4.03 6.56
CA GLU A 272 26.08 3.93 7.34
C GLU A 272 26.26 2.52 7.93
N ALA A 273 27.49 2.19 8.30
CA ALA A 273 27.77 0.98 9.06
C ALA A 273 27.01 1.01 10.40
N GLY A 274 26.49 -0.15 10.83
CA GLY A 274 25.70 -0.23 12.06
C GLY A 274 24.21 -0.01 11.91
N GLU A 275 23.73 0.36 10.74
CA GLU A 275 22.30 0.43 10.50
C GLU A 275 21.66 -0.96 10.42
N MET A 276 20.41 -1.06 10.95
CA MET A 276 19.59 -2.26 10.93
C MET A 276 18.52 -2.15 9.86
N TRP A 277 17.99 -3.30 9.40
CA TRP A 277 16.86 -3.32 8.47
C TRP A 277 15.65 -2.59 9.01
N TYR A 278 15.36 -2.77 10.30
CA TYR A 278 14.34 -2.01 11.01
C TYR A 278 14.93 -1.40 12.29
N SER A 279 14.65 -0.13 12.52
CA SER A 279 15.03 0.57 13.74
C SER A 279 14.02 1.69 14.06
N GLY A 280 13.88 2.01 15.35
CA GLY A 280 13.02 3.09 15.84
C GLY A 280 11.64 2.64 16.30
N THR A 281 10.69 3.58 16.34
CA THR A 281 9.34 3.39 16.90
C THR A 281 8.22 3.41 15.86
N ALA A 282 8.53 3.74 14.61
CA ALA A 282 7.56 3.72 13.50
C ALA A 282 7.13 2.28 13.17
N ASN A 283 6.06 2.12 12.40
CA ASN A 283 5.61 0.79 11.98
C ASN A 283 6.56 0.12 10.98
N TYR A 284 7.41 0.89 10.31
CA TYR A 284 8.38 0.40 9.32
C TYR A 284 9.61 1.31 9.27
N SER A 285 10.70 0.76 8.77
CA SER A 285 11.88 1.51 8.31
C SER A 285 12.03 1.40 6.81
N THR A 286 12.64 2.41 6.19
CA THR A 286 13.02 2.39 4.78
C THR A 286 14.53 2.55 4.69
N ARG A 287 15.18 1.63 3.97
CA ARG A 287 16.61 1.67 3.68
C ARG A 287 16.84 1.87 2.19
N LEU A 288 17.85 2.65 1.85
CA LEU A 288 18.15 2.95 0.45
C LEU A 288 19.35 2.13 -0.03
N PHE A 289 19.20 1.58 -1.22
CA PHE A 289 20.26 0.88 -1.94
C PHE A 289 20.40 1.51 -3.32
N THR A 290 21.51 1.29 -4.00
CA THR A 290 21.79 1.87 -5.32
C THR A 290 22.67 0.95 -6.15
N ASP A 291 22.52 1.02 -7.48
CA ASP A 291 23.45 0.48 -8.46
C ASP A 291 24.28 1.60 -9.14
N GLY A 292 24.18 2.83 -8.64
CA GLY A 292 24.79 4.02 -9.21
C GLY A 292 23.91 4.74 -10.25
N SER A 293 22.87 4.11 -10.80
CA SER A 293 21.93 4.72 -11.74
C SER A 293 20.71 5.33 -11.08
N GLY A 294 20.37 4.88 -9.86
CA GLY A 294 19.21 5.32 -9.11
C GLY A 294 19.17 4.73 -7.71
N ASP A 295 18.05 4.89 -7.04
CA ASP A 295 17.81 4.40 -5.69
C ASP A 295 16.71 3.33 -5.66
N LEU A 296 16.93 2.30 -4.83
CA LEU A 296 15.95 1.31 -4.43
C LEU A 296 15.54 1.57 -2.98
N ALA A 297 14.28 1.82 -2.74
CA ALA A 297 13.71 1.87 -1.40
C ALA A 297 13.33 0.45 -0.94
N VAL A 298 13.95 -0.03 0.13
CA VAL A 298 13.62 -1.32 0.76
C VAL A 298 12.87 -1.05 2.04
N ARG A 299 11.67 -1.58 2.14
CA ARG A 299 10.80 -1.38 3.29
C ARG A 299 10.75 -2.62 4.19
N THR A 300 10.90 -2.40 5.48
CA THR A 300 10.87 -3.45 6.50
C THR A 300 9.96 -3.03 7.64
N TYR A 301 8.90 -3.83 7.88
CA TYR A 301 7.99 -3.61 9.01
C TYR A 301 8.59 -4.07 10.33
N LYS A 302 8.13 -3.46 11.44
CA LYS A 302 8.56 -3.79 12.82
C LYS A 302 8.27 -5.24 13.25
N THR A 303 7.37 -5.91 12.56
CA THR A 303 6.94 -7.30 12.79
C THR A 303 7.91 -8.34 12.23
N VAL A 304 8.85 -7.91 11.39
CA VAL A 304 9.81 -8.79 10.72
C VAL A 304 10.86 -9.29 11.72
N ALA A 305 11.00 -10.61 11.86
CA ALA A 305 11.88 -11.22 12.86
C ALA A 305 13.38 -10.90 12.66
N TRP A 306 13.81 -10.73 11.40
CA TRP A 306 15.20 -10.39 11.04
C TRP A 306 15.45 -8.87 10.98
N GLY A 307 14.45 -8.05 11.27
CA GLY A 307 14.54 -6.59 11.18
C GLY A 307 15.65 -5.95 12.00
N GLY A 308 16.02 -6.55 13.12
CA GLY A 308 17.13 -6.11 13.98
C GLY A 308 18.53 -6.53 13.52
N GLU A 309 18.66 -7.26 12.41
CA GLU A 309 19.98 -7.61 11.86
C GLU A 309 20.63 -6.38 11.22
N LEU A 310 21.98 -6.30 11.33
CA LEU A 310 22.77 -5.23 10.73
C LEU A 310 22.88 -5.40 9.21
N ILE A 311 22.95 -4.27 8.51
CA ILE A 311 23.16 -4.21 7.06
C ILE A 311 24.66 -4.02 6.79
N SER A 312 25.23 -4.87 5.94
CA SER A 312 26.61 -4.71 5.50
C SER A 312 26.75 -3.52 4.55
N SER A 313 27.57 -2.55 4.92
CA SER A 313 27.92 -1.39 4.09
C SER A 313 29.09 -1.65 3.13
N THR A 314 29.72 -2.83 3.19
CA THR A 314 30.89 -3.18 2.38
C THR A 314 30.54 -3.89 1.08
N VAL A 315 29.28 -4.29 0.91
CA VAL A 315 28.77 -4.96 -0.30
C VAL A 315 28.58 -3.94 -1.42
N THR A 316 29.23 -4.14 -2.56
CA THR A 316 29.20 -3.21 -3.69
C THR A 316 28.41 -3.70 -4.91
N ALA A 317 28.00 -4.96 -4.92
CA ALA A 317 27.24 -5.58 -6.02
C ALA A 317 26.38 -6.74 -5.55
N GLY A 318 25.67 -6.57 -4.42
CA GLY A 318 24.76 -7.54 -3.86
C GLY A 318 23.42 -7.58 -4.56
N SER A 319 22.55 -8.46 -4.09
CA SER A 319 21.18 -8.59 -4.58
C SER A 319 20.21 -8.63 -3.41
N LEU A 320 18.97 -8.18 -3.67
CA LEU A 320 17.84 -8.24 -2.76
C LEU A 320 16.66 -8.88 -3.45
N THR A 321 15.96 -9.74 -2.76
CA THR A 321 14.71 -10.35 -3.23
C THR A 321 13.55 -9.79 -2.42
N GLY A 322 12.37 -9.69 -3.01
CA GLY A 322 11.17 -9.26 -2.31
C GLY A 322 10.01 -8.97 -3.24
N VAL A 323 8.87 -8.68 -2.64
CA VAL A 323 7.69 -8.26 -3.39
C VAL A 323 7.85 -6.81 -3.81
N ALA A 324 7.62 -6.56 -5.10
CA ALA A 324 7.63 -5.21 -5.67
C ALA A 324 6.29 -4.52 -5.39
N GLU A 325 6.35 -3.36 -4.76
CA GLU A 325 5.22 -2.47 -4.53
C GLU A 325 5.53 -1.07 -5.05
N VAL A 326 4.52 -0.22 -5.10
CA VAL A 326 4.66 1.19 -5.43
C VAL A 326 3.96 2.05 -4.38
N TYR A 327 4.59 3.14 -4.01
CA TYR A 327 4.01 4.16 -3.15
C TYR A 327 4.30 5.54 -3.73
N ASP A 328 3.26 6.29 -4.03
CA ASP A 328 3.33 7.64 -4.62
C ASP A 328 4.22 7.69 -5.89
N GLY A 329 4.05 6.67 -6.74
CA GLY A 329 4.79 6.51 -8.00
C GLY A 329 6.20 5.95 -7.87
N ALA A 330 6.75 5.80 -6.66
CA ALA A 330 8.07 5.23 -6.43
C ALA A 330 8.00 3.74 -6.12
N ALA A 331 8.79 2.93 -6.83
CA ALA A 331 8.92 1.51 -6.57
C ALA A 331 9.59 1.24 -5.21
N GLN A 332 9.09 0.24 -4.49
CA GLN A 332 9.61 -0.21 -3.20
C GLN A 332 9.71 -1.73 -3.18
N LEU A 333 10.75 -2.26 -2.55
CA LEU A 333 10.96 -3.69 -2.38
C LEU A 333 10.64 -4.11 -0.94
N TYR A 334 9.89 -5.19 -0.79
CA TYR A 334 9.48 -5.76 0.49
C TYR A 334 10.03 -7.18 0.63
N PRO A 335 11.25 -7.36 1.20
CA PRO A 335 11.80 -8.69 1.46
C PRO A 335 10.93 -9.48 2.43
N GLN A 336 10.78 -10.79 2.20
CA GLN A 336 9.89 -11.64 2.98
C GLN A 336 10.61 -12.49 4.02
N SER A 337 11.93 -12.67 3.88
CA SER A 337 12.72 -13.50 4.76
C SER A 337 14.15 -12.99 4.90
N ALA A 338 14.89 -13.48 5.89
CA ALA A 338 16.31 -13.21 6.03
C ALA A 338 17.15 -13.71 4.83
N ALA A 339 16.64 -14.71 4.10
CA ALA A 339 17.30 -15.20 2.88
C ALA A 339 17.25 -14.19 1.73
N ASP A 340 16.22 -13.37 1.69
CA ASP A 340 16.02 -12.35 0.65
C ASP A 340 17.00 -11.18 0.74
N VAL A 341 17.65 -11.05 1.91
CA VAL A 341 18.61 -9.98 2.22
C VAL A 341 20.01 -10.53 2.52
N ALA A 342 20.24 -11.82 2.25
CA ALA A 342 21.44 -12.55 2.69
C ALA A 342 22.76 -11.96 2.18
N ASP A 343 22.78 -11.39 0.97
CA ASP A 343 23.99 -10.77 0.41
C ASP A 343 24.46 -9.56 1.24
N PHE A 344 23.56 -8.92 1.98
CA PHE A 344 23.86 -7.76 2.83
C PHE A 344 23.93 -8.11 4.31
N LYS A 345 23.99 -9.38 4.65
CA LYS A 345 24.18 -9.80 6.05
C LYS A 345 25.58 -9.51 6.52
N VAL A 346 25.71 -8.90 7.68
CA VAL A 346 27.00 -8.75 8.35
C VAL A 346 27.44 -10.13 8.86
N ASP A 347 28.64 -10.56 8.50
CA ASP A 347 29.23 -11.79 9.03
C ASP A 347 29.36 -11.67 10.56
N ALA A 348 28.96 -12.72 11.29
CA ALA A 348 29.02 -12.72 12.75
C ALA A 348 30.47 -12.59 13.29
N SER A 349 31.50 -12.80 12.45
CA SER A 349 32.90 -12.58 12.78
C SER A 349 33.38 -11.15 12.49
N THR A 350 32.59 -10.34 11.75
CA THR A 350 32.96 -8.96 11.38
C THR A 350 32.56 -8.00 12.50
N PRO A 351 33.51 -7.33 13.17
CA PRO A 351 33.16 -6.32 14.18
C PRO A 351 32.61 -5.06 13.51
N VAL A 352 31.53 -4.52 14.08
CA VAL A 352 30.89 -3.29 13.58
C VAL A 352 30.63 -2.34 14.74
N ILE A 353 31.14 -1.12 14.65
CA ILE A 353 30.81 -0.05 15.59
C ILE A 353 29.39 0.44 15.25
N THR A 354 28.50 0.38 16.23
CA THR A 354 27.08 0.75 16.06
C THR A 354 26.70 2.04 16.76
N GLU A 355 27.50 2.48 17.75
CA GLU A 355 27.23 3.70 18.50
C GLU A 355 28.54 4.24 19.11
N VAL A 356 28.62 5.55 19.18
CA VAL A 356 29.67 6.30 19.89
C VAL A 356 28.99 7.37 20.75
N ASP A 357 29.05 7.23 22.08
CA ASP A 357 28.35 8.12 23.01
C ASP A 357 29.28 8.65 24.10
N PRO A 358 29.42 9.97 24.27
CA PRO A 358 28.83 11.03 23.43
C PRO A 358 29.57 11.17 22.09
N ALA A 359 28.83 11.55 21.03
CA ALA A 359 29.42 11.78 19.69
C ALA A 359 30.31 13.02 19.62
N SER A 360 30.35 13.85 20.66
CA SER A 360 31.24 15.00 20.76
C SER A 360 31.61 15.28 22.20
N LEU A 361 32.83 15.74 22.41
CA LEU A 361 33.33 16.19 23.71
C LEU A 361 33.71 17.68 23.65
N THR A 362 33.42 18.41 24.71
CA THR A 362 33.80 19.83 24.83
C THR A 362 34.44 20.05 26.17
N TRP A 363 35.53 20.80 26.21
CA TRP A 363 36.20 21.25 27.43
C TRP A 363 36.22 22.80 27.48
N GLY A 364 36.10 23.34 28.69
CA GLY A 364 36.42 24.76 28.94
C GLY A 364 37.90 25.00 28.79
N ALA A 365 38.32 26.27 28.57
CA ALA A 365 39.73 26.64 28.33
C ALA A 365 40.70 26.19 29.44
N GLU A 366 40.24 26.20 30.71
CA GLU A 366 41.02 25.79 31.89
C GLU A 366 40.75 24.32 32.30
N GLU A 367 39.87 23.60 31.60
CA GLU A 367 39.47 22.27 31.99
C GLU A 367 40.52 21.23 31.51
N THR A 368 41.04 20.44 32.47
CA THR A 368 42.04 19.40 32.19
C THR A 368 41.55 18.00 32.53
N VAL A 369 40.26 17.85 32.90
CA VAL A 369 39.67 16.57 33.28
C VAL A 369 39.44 15.72 32.05
N THR A 370 39.80 14.45 32.14
CA THR A 370 39.52 13.45 31.09
C THR A 370 38.03 13.22 30.96
N LYS A 371 37.57 12.90 29.74
CA LYS A 371 36.19 12.48 29.46
C LYS A 371 36.15 11.19 28.68
N ASP A 372 35.18 10.36 28.99
CA ASP A 372 35.03 9.06 28.36
C ASP A 372 34.01 9.11 27.22
N VAL A 373 34.26 8.29 26.22
CA VAL A 373 33.38 7.98 25.12
C VAL A 373 33.15 6.47 25.14
N GLU A 374 31.92 6.04 25.29
CA GLU A 374 31.55 4.65 25.18
C GLU A 374 31.29 4.27 23.71
N VAL A 375 31.87 3.16 23.28
CA VAL A 375 31.74 2.66 21.90
C VAL A 375 31.04 1.32 21.94
N THR A 376 29.84 1.27 21.38
CA THR A 376 29.12 0.00 21.23
C THR A 376 29.60 -0.71 19.96
N VAL A 377 30.07 -1.93 20.13
CA VAL A 377 30.58 -2.76 19.02
C VAL A 377 29.87 -4.11 19.02
N VAL A 378 29.27 -4.46 17.88
CA VAL A 378 28.72 -5.80 17.63
C VAL A 378 29.84 -6.68 17.07
N ASN A 379 29.88 -7.94 17.46
CA ASN A 379 30.89 -8.94 17.03
C ASN A 379 32.32 -8.53 17.34
N LEU A 380 32.59 -7.80 18.43
CA LEU A 380 33.94 -7.37 18.79
C LEU A 380 34.92 -8.59 18.96
N GLY A 381 34.43 -9.68 19.56
CA GLY A 381 35.24 -10.88 19.77
C GLY A 381 36.55 -10.58 20.53
N SER A 382 37.66 -10.99 19.95
CA SER A 382 39.02 -10.69 20.47
C SER A 382 39.66 -9.43 19.86
N ASN A 383 38.94 -8.72 18.98
CA ASN A 383 39.44 -7.50 18.34
C ASN A 383 39.48 -6.35 19.35
N ALA A 384 40.31 -5.35 19.10
CA ALA A 384 40.44 -4.18 19.94
C ALA A 384 40.10 -2.92 19.14
N LEU A 385 39.55 -1.95 19.84
CA LEU A 385 39.39 -0.60 19.29
C LEU A 385 40.77 0.08 19.20
N THR A 386 40.89 0.97 18.24
CA THR A 386 42.08 1.82 18.03
C THR A 386 41.66 3.25 17.77
N VAL A 387 42.54 4.20 18.15
CA VAL A 387 42.39 5.62 17.88
C VAL A 387 43.71 6.14 17.32
N ASP A 388 43.65 6.98 16.29
CA ASP A 388 44.83 7.68 15.78
C ASP A 388 45.08 8.94 16.63
N ASN A 389 46.02 8.82 17.56
CA ASN A 389 46.40 9.93 18.44
C ASN A 389 47.10 11.09 17.71
N ASP A 390 47.76 10.83 16.58
CA ASP A 390 48.43 11.87 15.82
C ASP A 390 47.37 12.79 15.15
N ALA A 391 46.27 12.20 14.71
CA ALA A 391 45.16 12.97 14.10
C ALA A 391 44.46 13.90 15.09
N ILE A 392 44.45 13.54 16.37
CA ILE A 392 43.76 14.34 17.41
C ILE A 392 44.70 15.26 18.18
N ALA A 393 45.99 15.25 17.94
CA ALA A 393 46.92 16.12 18.66
C ALA A 393 46.48 17.59 18.67
N PRO A 394 46.53 18.31 19.82
CA PRO A 394 47.21 18.00 21.07
C PRO A 394 46.40 17.19 22.10
N PHE A 395 45.19 16.76 21.80
CA PHE A 395 44.48 15.79 22.65
C PHE A 395 45.19 14.42 22.60
N THR A 396 44.96 13.59 23.61
CA THR A 396 45.36 12.18 23.58
C THR A 396 44.19 11.30 23.96
N ALA A 397 44.16 10.07 23.46
CA ALA A 397 43.13 9.10 23.78
C ALA A 397 43.74 7.76 24.18
N VAL A 398 43.17 7.10 25.16
CA VAL A 398 43.51 5.74 25.60
C VAL A 398 42.27 4.87 25.47
N VAL A 399 42.42 3.74 24.79
CA VAL A 399 41.36 2.74 24.65
C VAL A 399 41.48 1.72 25.77
N ASN A 400 40.37 1.45 26.46
CA ASN A 400 40.25 0.42 27.49
C ASN A 400 38.94 -0.37 27.24
N GLY A 401 39.08 -1.51 26.55
CA GLY A 401 37.91 -2.27 26.08
C GLY A 401 37.10 -1.51 25.05
N THR A 402 35.91 -1.14 25.39
CA THR A 402 34.99 -0.33 24.57
C THR A 402 34.92 1.14 25.01
N THR A 403 35.64 1.54 26.03
CA THR A 403 35.73 2.91 26.51
C THR A 403 36.94 3.62 25.94
N VAL A 404 36.79 4.79 25.38
CA VAL A 404 37.86 5.67 24.92
C VAL A 404 37.96 6.86 25.85
N THR A 405 38.98 6.93 26.67
CA THR A 405 39.25 8.05 27.59
C THR A 405 40.07 9.11 26.86
N VAL A 406 39.50 10.27 26.67
CA VAL A 406 40.13 11.40 25.97
C VAL A 406 40.63 12.41 26.99
N THR A 407 41.90 12.76 26.85
CA THR A 407 42.58 13.77 27.70
C THR A 407 42.76 15.06 26.91
N PRO A 408 42.32 16.20 27.41
CA PRO A 408 42.58 17.46 26.76
C PRO A 408 44.05 17.87 26.90
N PRO A 409 44.56 18.78 26.07
CA PRO A 409 45.89 19.38 26.26
C PRO A 409 45.94 20.18 27.58
N ALA A 410 47.14 20.73 27.86
CA ALA A 410 47.25 21.77 28.90
C ALA A 410 46.25 22.92 28.60
N PRO A 411 45.90 23.74 29.60
CA PRO A 411 44.93 24.82 29.42
C PRO A 411 45.20 25.62 28.16
N ASN A 412 44.12 25.87 27.40
CA ASN A 412 44.19 26.64 26.15
C ASN A 412 44.35 28.14 26.50
N THR A 413 45.53 28.65 26.32
CA THR A 413 45.85 30.07 26.56
C THR A 413 45.70 30.95 25.31
N THR A 414 45.24 30.36 24.19
CA THR A 414 44.97 31.09 22.94
C THR A 414 43.55 31.65 22.92
N SER A 415 43.29 32.58 22.01
CA SER A 415 41.94 33.11 21.77
C SER A 415 41.08 32.22 20.89
N ASP A 416 41.68 31.13 20.33
CA ASP A 416 41.02 30.30 19.34
C ASP A 416 40.68 28.91 19.90
N ASP A 417 39.53 28.36 19.49
CA ASP A 417 39.14 26.99 19.84
C ASP A 417 40.03 25.98 19.14
N ILE A 418 40.41 24.90 19.85
CA ILE A 418 41.11 23.78 19.30
C ILE A 418 40.10 22.68 18.97
N VAL A 419 39.76 22.50 17.70
CA VAL A 419 38.81 21.47 17.22
C VAL A 419 39.58 20.34 16.55
N ARG A 420 39.26 19.10 16.90
CA ARG A 420 39.81 17.87 16.29
C ARG A 420 38.73 16.85 16.06
N THR A 421 38.91 16.04 15.04
CA THR A 421 38.03 14.88 14.77
C THR A 421 38.77 13.62 15.16
N MET A 422 38.20 12.85 16.07
CA MET A 422 38.69 11.55 16.48
C MET A 422 37.99 10.45 15.67
N THR A 423 38.77 9.58 15.07
CA THR A 423 38.24 8.38 14.43
C THR A 423 38.54 7.17 15.34
N VAL A 424 37.50 6.46 15.72
CA VAL A 424 37.58 5.19 16.40
C VAL A 424 37.41 4.08 15.38
N SER A 425 38.34 3.10 15.37
CA SER A 425 38.33 1.99 14.43
C SER A 425 38.45 0.66 15.17
N VAL A 426 38.01 -0.39 14.53
CA VAL A 426 38.20 -1.80 15.01
C VAL A 426 38.81 -2.63 13.91
N ALA A 427 39.77 -3.51 14.24
CA ALA A 427 40.40 -4.35 13.25
C ALA A 427 39.42 -5.36 12.64
N GLY A 428 39.38 -5.46 11.31
CA GLY A 428 38.51 -6.37 10.58
C GLY A 428 37.05 -5.89 10.40
N GLY A 429 36.76 -4.64 10.78
CA GLY A 429 35.46 -4.01 10.62
C GLY A 429 35.42 -3.04 9.42
#